data_e46db7ea0a06465272e937debc6a073d
#
_entry.id   e46db7ea0a06465272e937debc6a073d
#
_cell.length_a   1.000
_cell.length_b   1.000
_cell.length_c   1.000
_cell.angle_alpha   90.00
_cell.angle_beta   90.00
_cell.angle_gamma   90.00
#
_symmetry.space_group_name_H-M   'P 1'
#
loop_
_entity.id
_entity.type
_entity.pdbx_description
1 polymer ?
#
loop_
_entity_poly.entity_id
_entity_poly.type
_entity_poly.pdbx_seq_one_letter_code
_entity_poly.pdbx_strand_id
1 'polypeptide(L)'
;TPVSCLPLDQYMANRYATYNQIFEKNHDMSMPTSGIITFAEPVSIGTLVDILTRCDCTLVNYQAKFYNIDGDWCTFGGTTLNEAAMIASADEQAALFEKPHISYEGITSAEIILTNGEDSFQALKGEVSVYFVDLAYWIDNDKICQKAPLSYAWYLDDIDQ
;
A
#
# COMPACT_ATOMS: atom_id res chain seq x y z
N THR A 1 5.46 16.72 -14.32
CA THR A 1 4.96 16.28 -13.02
C THR A 1 6.09 16.26 -12.00
N PRO A 2 5.85 16.65 -10.74
CA PRO A 2 6.90 16.66 -9.72
C PRO A 2 7.59 15.32 -9.53
N VAL A 3 6.87 14.22 -9.68
CA VAL A 3 7.38 12.85 -9.50
C VAL A 3 8.39 12.48 -10.60
N SER A 4 8.21 12.99 -11.81
CA SER A 4 9.11 12.69 -12.92
C SER A 4 10.44 13.44 -12.86
N CYS A 5 10.56 14.43 -11.98
CA CYS A 5 11.75 15.26 -11.86
C CYS A 5 12.71 14.80 -10.77
N LEU A 6 12.31 13.85 -9.92
CA LEU A 6 13.12 13.32 -8.82
C LEU A 6 13.22 11.80 -8.93
N PRO A 7 14.38 11.21 -8.63
CA PRO A 7 14.44 9.77 -8.41
C PRO A 7 13.42 9.35 -7.33
N LEU A 8 12.79 8.21 -7.51
CA LEU A 8 11.76 7.74 -6.56
C LEU A 8 12.30 7.63 -5.14
N ASP A 9 13.54 7.16 -4.97
CA ASP A 9 14.17 7.04 -3.65
C ASP A 9 14.25 8.39 -2.95
N GLN A 10 14.62 9.44 -3.66
CA GLN A 10 14.68 10.79 -3.11
C GLN A 10 13.29 11.32 -2.77
N TYR A 11 12.31 11.06 -3.63
CA TYR A 11 10.92 11.42 -3.37
C TYR A 11 10.40 10.76 -2.09
N MET A 12 10.63 9.46 -1.93
CA MET A 12 10.20 8.72 -0.74
C MET A 12 10.91 9.22 0.51
N ALA A 13 12.22 9.50 0.43
CA ALA A 13 12.97 10.05 1.57
C ALA A 13 12.43 11.42 1.98
N ASN A 14 12.09 12.27 1.02
CA ASN A 14 11.48 13.58 1.28
C ASN A 14 10.10 13.44 1.95
N ARG A 15 9.30 12.48 1.51
CA ARG A 15 8.00 12.20 2.13
C ARG A 15 8.15 11.73 3.58
N TYR A 16 9.10 10.84 3.85
CA TYR A 16 9.37 10.38 5.21
C TYR A 16 9.89 11.50 6.12
N ALA A 17 10.74 12.38 5.59
CA ALA A 17 11.19 13.56 6.33
C ALA A 17 10.01 14.48 6.69
N THR A 18 9.06 14.65 5.75
CA THR A 18 7.83 15.41 5.99
C THR A 18 6.99 14.77 7.10
N TYR A 19 6.81 13.46 7.08
CA TYR A 19 6.03 12.75 8.12
C TYR A 19 6.68 12.91 9.49
N ASN A 20 8.00 12.79 9.58
CA ASN A 20 8.72 13.00 10.85
C ASN A 20 8.51 14.41 11.40
N GLN A 21 8.52 15.43 10.54
CA GLN A 21 8.22 16.80 10.96
C GLN A 21 6.78 16.93 11.49
N ILE A 22 5.82 16.28 10.85
CA ILE A 22 4.43 16.27 11.30
C ILE A 22 4.33 15.63 12.69
N PHE A 23 4.97 14.48 12.88
CA PHE A 23 4.95 13.77 14.16
C PHE A 23 5.64 14.57 15.28
N GLU A 24 6.75 15.25 14.98
CA GLU A 24 7.44 16.09 15.96
C GLU A 24 6.59 17.27 16.43
N LYS A 25 5.81 17.88 15.52
CA LYS A 25 4.97 19.05 15.84
C LYS A 25 3.69 18.68 16.56
N ASN A 26 3.19 17.47 16.36
CA ASN A 26 1.89 17.01 16.87
C ASN A 26 2.07 15.72 17.67
N HIS A 27 2.64 15.85 18.88
CA HIS A 27 2.84 14.73 19.80
C HIS A 27 1.54 13.98 20.14
N ASP A 28 0.37 14.61 19.92
CA ASP A 28 -0.95 14.04 20.19
C ASP A 28 -1.63 13.46 18.94
N MET A 29 -0.88 13.06 17.91
CA MET A 29 -1.50 12.35 16.78
C MET A 29 -1.88 10.92 17.17
N SER A 30 -2.74 10.83 18.19
CA SER A 30 -3.51 9.62 18.49
C SER A 30 -4.67 9.41 17.52
N MET A 31 -4.86 10.35 16.57
CA MET A 31 -5.93 10.22 15.57
C MET A 31 -5.57 9.19 14.51
N PRO A 32 -6.52 8.31 14.17
CA PRO A 32 -6.32 7.37 13.08
C PRO A 32 -5.92 8.07 11.79
N THR A 33 -4.89 7.57 11.14
CA THR A 33 -4.34 8.15 9.92
C THR A 33 -4.46 7.16 8.78
N SER A 34 -4.98 7.61 7.64
CA SER A 34 -5.03 6.80 6.43
C SER A 34 -3.67 6.72 5.76
N GLY A 35 -3.38 5.57 5.15
CA GLY A 35 -2.17 5.39 4.37
C GLY A 35 -2.30 4.24 3.39
N ILE A 36 -1.35 4.15 2.48
CA ILE A 36 -1.21 3.00 1.58
C ILE A 36 0.19 2.41 1.76
N ILE A 37 0.22 1.10 2.02
CA ILE A 37 1.46 0.32 2.01
C ILE A 37 1.69 -0.17 0.58
N THR A 38 2.89 0.04 0.05
CA THR A 38 3.37 -0.65 -1.14
C THR A 38 4.36 -1.72 -0.68
N PHE A 39 4.15 -2.97 -1.09
CA PHE A 39 5.06 -4.06 -0.76
C PHE A 39 6.20 -4.14 -1.77
N ALA A 40 7.40 -4.50 -1.30
CA ALA A 40 8.58 -4.65 -2.15
C ALA A 40 8.38 -5.77 -3.19
N GLU A 41 7.73 -6.85 -2.78
CA GLU A 41 7.28 -7.95 -3.62
C GLU A 41 5.88 -8.35 -3.18
N PRO A 42 5.06 -8.96 -4.05
CA PRO A 42 3.73 -9.40 -3.66
C PRO A 42 3.79 -10.34 -2.45
N VAL A 43 2.90 -10.13 -1.49
CA VAL A 43 2.81 -10.92 -0.27
C VAL A 43 1.50 -11.70 -0.22
N SER A 44 1.48 -12.77 0.58
CA SER A 44 0.24 -13.50 0.86
C SER A 44 -0.69 -12.69 1.76
N ILE A 45 -1.97 -13.04 1.77
CA ILE A 45 -2.93 -12.46 2.73
C ILE A 45 -2.50 -12.76 4.17
N GLY A 46 -1.96 -13.96 4.44
CA GLY A 46 -1.44 -14.29 5.77
C GLY A 46 -0.33 -13.34 6.21
N THR A 47 0.62 -13.05 5.35
CA THR A 47 1.69 -12.09 5.63
C THR A 47 1.14 -10.69 5.85
N LEU A 48 0.17 -10.26 5.03
CA LEU A 48 -0.51 -8.97 5.21
C LEU A 48 -1.14 -8.88 6.60
N VAL A 49 -1.90 -9.90 7.01
CA VAL A 49 -2.55 -9.93 8.32
C VAL A 49 -1.53 -9.84 9.45
N ASP A 50 -0.42 -10.57 9.34
CA ASP A 50 0.65 -10.55 10.35
C ASP A 50 1.26 -9.15 10.49
N ILE A 51 1.55 -8.49 9.36
CA ILE A 51 2.09 -7.13 9.35
C ILE A 51 1.09 -6.16 9.99
N LEU A 52 -0.17 -6.21 9.60
CA LEU A 52 -1.20 -5.33 10.15
C LEU A 52 -1.35 -5.51 11.66
N THR A 53 -1.29 -6.74 12.14
CA THR A 53 -1.38 -7.04 13.57
C THR A 53 -0.18 -6.51 14.34
N ARG A 54 1.04 -6.76 13.84
CA ARG A 54 2.27 -6.27 14.52
C ARG A 54 2.37 -4.75 14.55
N CYS A 55 1.82 -4.09 13.53
CA CYS A 55 1.97 -2.64 13.35
C CYS A 55 0.74 -1.84 13.79
N ASP A 56 -0.22 -2.47 14.42
CA ASP A 56 -1.48 -1.83 14.89
C ASP A 56 -2.19 -1.05 13.77
N CYS A 57 -2.43 -1.74 12.67
CA CYS A 57 -3.12 -1.17 11.52
C CYS A 57 -4.42 -1.93 11.23
N THR A 58 -5.41 -1.22 10.71
CA THR A 58 -6.68 -1.78 10.24
C THR A 58 -6.74 -1.73 8.72
N LEU A 59 -7.13 -2.83 8.09
CA LEU A 59 -7.27 -2.90 6.64
C LEU A 59 -8.52 -2.16 6.18
N VAL A 60 -8.37 -1.33 5.15
CA VAL A 60 -9.49 -0.75 4.39
C VAL A 60 -9.74 -1.58 3.13
N ASN A 61 -8.72 -1.76 2.30
CA ASN A 61 -8.76 -2.67 1.16
C ASN A 61 -7.32 -3.02 0.73
N TYR A 62 -7.19 -4.00 -0.14
CA TYR A 62 -5.90 -4.35 -0.76
C TYR A 62 -6.04 -4.49 -2.26
N GLN A 63 -4.90 -4.52 -2.96
CA GLN A 63 -4.83 -4.83 -4.39
C GLN A 63 -4.08 -6.15 -4.56
N ALA A 64 -4.77 -7.14 -5.11
CA ALA A 64 -4.20 -8.43 -5.46
C ALA A 64 -3.79 -8.42 -6.92
N LYS A 65 -2.60 -8.94 -7.22
CA LYS A 65 -2.04 -8.98 -8.57
C LYS A 65 -2.26 -10.35 -9.20
N PHE A 66 -2.72 -10.34 -10.44
CA PHE A 66 -2.93 -11.54 -11.26
C PHE A 66 -2.33 -11.34 -12.64
N TYR A 67 -1.97 -12.43 -13.30
CA TYR A 67 -1.75 -12.44 -14.74
C TYR A 67 -2.95 -13.08 -15.43
N ASN A 68 -3.40 -12.47 -16.52
CA ASN A 68 -4.52 -12.99 -17.32
C ASN A 68 -4.01 -13.88 -18.47
N ILE A 69 -4.95 -14.43 -19.25
CA ILE A 69 -4.63 -15.33 -20.35
C ILE A 69 -3.79 -14.68 -21.45
N ASP A 70 -3.85 -13.35 -21.57
CA ASP A 70 -3.06 -12.59 -22.55
C ASP A 70 -1.62 -12.32 -22.06
N GLY A 71 -1.30 -12.70 -20.82
CA GLY A 71 0.00 -12.44 -20.21
C GLY A 71 0.13 -11.04 -19.63
N ASP A 72 -0.93 -10.26 -19.59
CA ASP A 72 -0.97 -8.96 -18.96
C ASP A 72 -1.27 -9.11 -17.48
N TRP A 73 -0.69 -8.24 -16.67
CA TRP A 73 -1.03 -8.19 -15.26
C TRP A 73 -2.28 -7.33 -15.04
N CYS A 74 -3.05 -7.68 -14.02
CA CYS A 74 -4.21 -6.92 -13.58
C CYS A 74 -4.34 -7.02 -12.06
N THR A 75 -5.12 -6.12 -11.48
CA THR A 75 -5.35 -6.09 -10.04
C THR A 75 -6.81 -6.34 -9.71
N PHE A 76 -7.03 -6.91 -8.53
CA PHE A 76 -8.35 -7.09 -7.94
C PHE A 76 -8.35 -6.47 -6.56
N GLY A 77 -9.24 -5.49 -6.34
CA GLY A 77 -9.40 -4.85 -5.03
C GLY A 77 -10.29 -5.68 -4.12
N GLY A 78 -9.87 -5.94 -2.90
CA GLY A 78 -10.60 -6.75 -1.97
C GLY A 78 -10.40 -6.42 -0.52
N THR A 79 -11.23 -7.02 0.34
CA THR A 79 -11.17 -6.88 1.80
C THR A 79 -11.20 -8.24 2.50
N THR A 80 -11.47 -9.30 1.77
CA THR A 80 -11.59 -10.66 2.30
C THR A 80 -10.22 -11.18 2.76
N LEU A 81 -10.11 -11.63 4.00
CA LEU A 81 -8.87 -12.14 4.57
C LEU A 81 -8.67 -13.64 4.36
N ASN A 82 -9.51 -14.26 3.54
CA ASN A 82 -9.35 -15.64 3.09
C ASN A 82 -8.86 -15.63 1.63
N GLU A 83 -7.65 -16.11 1.40
CA GLU A 83 -7.00 -16.04 0.10
C GLU A 83 -7.73 -16.84 -0.97
N ALA A 84 -8.18 -18.04 -0.65
CA ALA A 84 -8.92 -18.89 -1.59
C ALA A 84 -10.25 -18.25 -2.00
N ALA A 85 -10.98 -17.67 -1.04
CA ALA A 85 -12.24 -16.97 -1.32
C ALA A 85 -12.01 -15.72 -2.17
N MET A 86 -10.93 -14.98 -1.93
CA MET A 86 -10.57 -13.81 -2.73
C MET A 86 -10.25 -14.22 -4.17
N ILE A 87 -9.44 -15.25 -4.36
CA ILE A 87 -9.10 -15.75 -5.70
C ILE A 87 -10.36 -16.17 -6.45
N ALA A 88 -11.28 -16.88 -5.79
CA ALA A 88 -12.54 -17.31 -6.42
C ALA A 88 -13.38 -16.10 -6.86
N SER A 89 -13.48 -15.05 -6.03
CA SER A 89 -14.20 -13.82 -6.39
C SER A 89 -13.54 -13.11 -7.57
N ALA A 90 -12.22 -13.03 -7.58
CA ALA A 90 -11.46 -12.41 -8.66
C ALA A 90 -11.65 -13.17 -9.98
N ASP A 91 -11.66 -14.51 -9.93
CA ASP A 91 -11.88 -15.36 -11.10
C ASP A 91 -13.30 -15.20 -11.66
N GLU A 92 -14.30 -15.12 -10.80
CA GLU A 92 -15.68 -14.85 -11.22
C GLU A 92 -15.79 -13.51 -11.96
N GLN A 93 -15.14 -12.46 -11.43
CA GLN A 93 -15.14 -11.16 -12.06
C GLN A 93 -14.42 -11.19 -13.41
N ALA A 94 -13.27 -11.86 -13.48
CA ALA A 94 -12.50 -11.98 -14.72
C ALA A 94 -13.29 -12.72 -15.81
N ALA A 95 -14.07 -13.73 -15.45
CA ALA A 95 -14.91 -14.48 -16.39
C ALA A 95 -15.97 -13.61 -17.04
N LEU A 96 -16.49 -12.60 -16.34
CA LEU A 96 -17.48 -11.67 -16.90
C LEU A 96 -16.89 -10.82 -18.04
N PHE A 97 -15.58 -10.62 -18.05
CA PHE A 97 -14.88 -9.85 -19.09
C PHE A 97 -14.15 -10.74 -20.10
N GLU A 98 -14.39 -12.05 -20.07
CA GLU A 98 -13.77 -13.02 -20.97
C GLU A 98 -12.23 -13.02 -20.93
N LYS A 99 -11.66 -12.64 -19.79
CA LYS A 99 -10.20 -12.61 -19.57
C LYS A 99 -9.84 -13.36 -18.30
N PRO A 100 -9.92 -14.70 -18.31
CA PRO A 100 -9.64 -15.48 -17.12
C PRO A 100 -8.21 -15.27 -16.62
N HIS A 101 -8.04 -15.30 -15.30
CA HIS A 101 -6.74 -15.29 -14.67
C HIS A 101 -6.06 -16.66 -14.80
N ILE A 102 -4.75 -16.66 -15.03
CA ILE A 102 -3.94 -17.87 -15.10
C ILE A 102 -2.99 -18.01 -13.91
N SER A 103 -2.66 -16.91 -13.23
CA SER A 103 -1.84 -16.98 -12.04
C SER A 103 -2.18 -15.85 -11.07
N TYR A 104 -2.09 -16.17 -9.79
CA TYR A 104 -2.17 -15.22 -8.68
C TYR A 104 -0.77 -14.98 -8.13
N GLU A 105 -0.35 -13.72 -8.02
CA GLU A 105 0.99 -13.34 -7.60
C GLU A 105 1.07 -12.92 -6.14
N GLY A 106 0.00 -12.39 -5.58
CA GLY A 106 -0.06 -11.90 -4.21
C GLY A 106 -0.60 -10.48 -4.09
N ILE A 107 -0.51 -9.94 -2.90
CA ILE A 107 -0.95 -8.58 -2.57
C ILE A 107 0.19 -7.60 -2.84
N THR A 108 -0.04 -6.59 -3.66
CA THR A 108 0.96 -5.59 -4.04
C THR A 108 0.87 -4.32 -3.21
N SER A 109 -0.32 -3.96 -2.75
CA SER A 109 -0.54 -2.78 -1.90
C SER A 109 -1.77 -2.97 -1.03
N ALA A 110 -1.83 -2.19 0.05
CA ALA A 110 -2.97 -2.18 0.95
C ALA A 110 -3.24 -0.77 1.45
N GLU A 111 -4.50 -0.36 1.38
CA GLU A 111 -4.98 0.84 2.03
C GLU A 111 -5.33 0.49 3.47
N ILE A 112 -4.82 1.28 4.40
CA ILE A 112 -4.90 0.99 5.82
C ILE A 112 -5.23 2.24 6.63
N ILE A 113 -5.63 2.00 7.88
CA ILE A 113 -5.69 3.02 8.93
C ILE A 113 -4.65 2.66 9.98
N LEU A 114 -3.73 3.59 10.25
CA LEU A 114 -2.75 3.48 11.32
C LEU A 114 -3.44 3.88 12.62
N THR A 115 -3.76 2.89 13.46
CA THR A 115 -4.54 3.15 14.69
C THR A 115 -3.71 3.76 15.80
N ASN A 116 -2.39 3.62 15.75
CA ASN A 116 -1.47 4.11 16.77
C ASN A 116 -0.48 5.15 16.20
N GLY A 117 -0.92 5.92 15.21
CA GLY A 117 -0.21 7.09 14.68
C GLY A 117 1.24 6.82 14.31
N GLU A 118 2.15 7.56 14.93
CA GLU A 118 3.60 7.46 14.69
C GLU A 118 4.15 6.07 14.98
N ASP A 119 3.69 5.41 16.06
CA ASP A 119 4.18 4.07 16.42
C ASP A 119 3.84 3.04 15.33
N SER A 120 2.63 3.11 14.80
CA SER A 120 2.24 2.25 13.66
C SER A 120 3.10 2.53 12.43
N PHE A 121 3.36 3.79 12.13
CA PHE A 121 4.19 4.19 11.00
C PHE A 121 5.63 3.68 11.14
N GLN A 122 6.25 3.85 12.31
CA GLN A 122 7.61 3.39 12.54
C GLN A 122 7.70 1.86 12.49
N ALA A 123 6.68 1.16 13.00
CA ALA A 123 6.61 -0.29 12.91
C ALA A 123 6.52 -0.76 11.45
N LEU A 124 5.69 -0.12 10.63
CA LEU A 124 5.58 -0.43 9.20
C LEU A 124 6.89 -0.19 8.45
N LYS A 125 7.59 0.91 8.74
CA LYS A 125 8.91 1.20 8.15
C LYS A 125 9.94 0.12 8.46
N GLY A 126 9.84 -0.52 9.61
CA GLY A 126 10.74 -1.58 10.03
C GLY A 126 10.45 -2.94 9.40
N GLU A 127 9.31 -3.11 8.72
CA GLU A 127 8.95 -4.37 8.08
C GLU A 127 9.71 -4.56 6.76
N VAL A 128 10.43 -5.68 6.62
CA VAL A 128 11.26 -5.94 5.44
C VAL A 128 10.45 -6.04 4.15
N SER A 129 9.19 -6.49 4.23
CA SER A 129 8.30 -6.62 3.07
C SER A 129 7.71 -5.29 2.60
N VAL A 130 7.81 -4.24 3.41
CA VAL A 130 7.24 -2.93 3.10
C VAL A 130 8.28 -2.09 2.36
N TYR A 131 7.93 -1.70 1.13
CA TYR A 131 8.77 -0.82 0.31
C TYR A 131 8.55 0.64 0.65
N PHE A 132 7.28 1.06 0.79
CA PHE A 132 6.93 2.43 1.08
C PHE A 132 5.57 2.51 1.78
N VAL A 133 5.44 3.48 2.67
CA VAL A 133 4.16 3.83 3.31
C VAL A 133 3.85 5.27 2.95
N ASP A 134 2.80 5.49 2.15
CA ASP A 134 2.35 6.83 1.80
C ASP A 134 1.19 7.22 2.70
N LEU A 135 1.40 8.25 3.52
CA LEU A 135 0.37 8.75 4.43
C LEU A 135 -0.48 9.84 3.78
N ALA A 136 -1.69 10.00 4.29
CA ALA A 136 -2.66 10.98 3.78
C ALA A 136 -2.34 12.41 4.23
N TYR A 137 -1.09 12.73 4.51
CA TYR A 137 -0.66 14.05 4.98
C TYR A 137 0.38 14.68 4.09
N TRP A 138 0.35 16.01 4.07
CA TRP A 138 1.39 16.80 3.47
C TRP A 138 1.49 18.16 4.14
N ILE A 139 2.57 18.90 3.95
CA ILE A 139 2.75 20.23 4.52
C ILE A 139 2.70 21.27 3.40
N ASP A 140 1.82 22.27 3.57
CA ASP A 140 1.73 23.44 2.71
C ASP A 140 1.77 24.70 3.58
N ASN A 141 2.77 25.56 3.37
CA ASN A 141 2.96 26.81 4.14
C ASN A 141 2.90 26.59 5.65
N ASP A 142 3.63 25.58 6.17
CA ASP A 142 3.66 25.16 7.57
C ASP A 142 2.31 24.65 8.11
N LYS A 143 1.34 24.40 7.25
CA LYS A 143 0.06 23.80 7.63
C LYS A 143 0.01 22.35 7.21
N ILE A 144 -0.51 21.51 8.11
CA ILE A 144 -0.77 20.10 7.81
C ILE A 144 -2.05 20.00 7.01
N CYS A 145 -1.94 19.43 5.80
CA CYS A 145 -3.07 19.21 4.90
C CYS A 145 -3.27 17.72 4.68
N GLN A 146 -4.50 17.33 4.32
CA GLN A 146 -4.79 15.97 3.89
C GLN A 146 -4.64 15.85 2.38
N LYS A 147 -4.13 14.70 1.93
CA LYS A 147 -4.10 14.32 0.52
C LYS A 147 -4.42 12.85 0.39
N ALA A 148 -4.86 12.41 -0.79
CA ALA A 148 -5.06 11.00 -1.07
C ALA A 148 -3.69 10.28 -1.10
N PRO A 149 -3.50 9.20 -0.33
CA PRO A 149 -2.27 8.40 -0.41
C PRO A 149 -2.24 7.59 -1.71
N LEU A 150 -1.04 7.24 -2.17
CA LEU A 150 -0.82 6.55 -3.43
C LEU A 150 -0.05 5.25 -3.23
N SER A 151 -0.35 4.27 -4.09
CA SER A 151 0.46 3.06 -4.24
C SER A 151 1.56 3.29 -5.27
N TYR A 152 2.73 2.72 -5.03
CA TYR A 152 3.88 2.75 -5.95
C TYR A 152 4.16 1.38 -6.57
N ALA A 153 3.22 0.45 -6.47
CA ALA A 153 3.36 -0.90 -7.01
C ALA A 153 3.64 -0.90 -8.53
N TRP A 154 3.05 0.03 -9.27
CA TRP A 154 3.27 0.18 -10.72
C TRP A 154 4.75 0.47 -11.06
N TYR A 155 5.43 1.21 -10.18
CA TYR A 155 6.85 1.54 -10.40
C TYR A 155 7.72 0.30 -10.23
N LEU A 156 7.40 -0.52 -9.24
CA LEU A 156 8.14 -1.76 -8.99
C LEU A 156 7.97 -2.75 -10.16
N ASP A 157 6.79 -2.81 -10.75
CA ASP A 157 6.55 -3.64 -11.94
C ASP A 157 7.39 -3.18 -13.14
N ASP A 158 7.57 -1.87 -13.31
CA ASP A 158 8.38 -1.32 -14.41
C ASP A 158 9.87 -1.59 -14.24
N ILE A 159 10.37 -1.64 -13.00
CA ILE A 159 11.78 -1.94 -12.72
C ILE A 159 12.12 -3.39 -13.08
N ASP A 160 11.22 -4.33 -12.83
CA ASP A 160 11.43 -5.76 -13.06
C ASP A 160 11.33 -6.16 -14.55
N GLN A 161 11.02 -5.21 -15.41
CA GLN A 161 11.03 -5.38 -16.86
C GLN A 161 12.34 -4.90 -17.48
#